data_45dcc520b9a7e7558687f7596c122c24
#
_entry.id   45dcc520b9a7e7558687f7596c122c24
#
_cell.length_a   1.000
_cell.length_b   1.000
_cell.length_c   1.000
_cell.angle_alpha   90.00
_cell.angle_beta   90.00
_cell.angle_gamma   90.00
#
_symmetry.space_group_name_H-M   'P 1'
#
loop_
_entity.id
_entity.type
_entity.pdbx_description
1 polymer ?
#
loop_
_entity_poly.entity_id
_entity_poly.type
_entity_poly.pdbx_seq_one_letter_code
_entity_poly.pdbx_strand_id
1 'polypeptide(L)'
;MEKIQIQGKDYITVSERVKEFRKLHPQGQILTQIMANADGQILFQAKIIVDGVLVATGHAYEKEGSSFINKTSHVENSETSAIGRALGMYGIGIDTSLASADEVANAVTQQKEDFKL
;
A
#
# COMPACT_ATOMS: atom_id res chain seq x y z
N MET A 1 1.08 8.59 -15.21
CA MET A 1 1.74 8.29 -13.91
C MET A 1 3.06 7.58 -14.15
N GLU A 2 4.04 7.91 -13.36
CA GLU A 2 5.34 7.28 -13.43
C GLU A 2 5.27 5.81 -12.99
N LYS A 3 5.98 4.94 -13.74
CA LYS A 3 6.00 3.50 -13.49
C LYS A 3 7.39 3.07 -13.05
N ILE A 4 7.44 2.06 -12.19
CA ILE A 4 8.67 1.41 -11.75
C ILE A 4 8.62 -0.04 -12.18
N GLN A 5 9.74 -0.53 -12.73
CA GLN A 5 9.84 -1.94 -13.11
C GLN A 5 10.36 -2.79 -11.94
N ILE A 6 9.66 -3.88 -11.66
CA ILE A 6 10.08 -4.89 -10.68
C ILE A 6 9.95 -6.25 -11.37
N GLN A 7 11.06 -6.97 -11.47
CA GLN A 7 11.11 -8.28 -12.12
C GLN A 7 10.47 -8.29 -13.52
N GLY A 8 10.75 -7.24 -14.30
CA GLY A 8 10.29 -7.13 -15.69
C GLY A 8 8.86 -6.68 -15.88
N LYS A 9 8.13 -6.34 -14.82
CA LYS A 9 6.76 -5.82 -14.89
C LYS A 9 6.68 -4.40 -14.38
N ASP A 10 5.77 -3.61 -14.94
CA ASP A 10 5.54 -2.23 -14.54
C ASP A 10 4.57 -2.15 -13.37
N TYR A 11 4.90 -1.30 -12.39
CA TYR A 11 4.05 -1.02 -11.23
C TYR A 11 4.02 0.46 -10.93
N ILE A 12 2.92 0.92 -10.35
CA ILE A 12 2.72 2.31 -9.91
C ILE A 12 3.02 2.38 -8.41
N THR A 13 3.75 3.41 -7.98
CA THR A 13 4.00 3.63 -6.55
C THR A 13 2.76 4.17 -5.85
N VAL A 14 2.70 3.97 -4.53
CA VAL A 14 1.62 4.55 -3.71
C VAL A 14 1.65 6.06 -3.78
N SER A 15 2.84 6.67 -3.76
CA SER A 15 2.96 8.14 -3.85
C SER A 15 2.38 8.69 -5.16
N GLU A 16 2.58 7.99 -6.29
CA GLU A 16 1.97 8.39 -7.56
C GLU A 16 0.44 8.28 -7.51
N ARG A 17 -0.10 7.24 -6.86
CA ARG A 17 -1.55 7.10 -6.67
C ARG A 17 -2.12 8.21 -5.79
N VAL A 18 -1.45 8.55 -4.70
CA VAL A 18 -1.86 9.65 -3.82
C VAL A 18 -1.84 10.98 -4.57
N LYS A 19 -0.79 11.24 -5.32
CA LYS A 19 -0.63 12.45 -6.11
C LYS A 19 -1.76 12.61 -7.13
N GLU A 20 -2.08 11.56 -7.84
CA GLU A 20 -3.18 11.55 -8.80
C GLU A 20 -4.53 11.75 -8.11
N PHE A 21 -4.75 11.10 -6.96
CA PHE A 21 -5.98 11.28 -6.18
C PHE A 21 -6.16 12.74 -5.75
N ARG A 22 -5.09 13.38 -5.24
CA ARG A 22 -5.13 14.79 -4.82
C ARG A 22 -5.42 15.72 -5.98
N LYS A 23 -4.97 15.36 -7.18
CA LYS A 23 -5.22 16.12 -8.40
C LYS A 23 -6.68 15.99 -8.85
N LEU A 24 -7.23 14.79 -8.81
CA LEU A 24 -8.62 14.51 -9.20
C LEU A 24 -9.62 15.01 -8.16
N HIS A 25 -9.27 14.87 -6.89
CA HIS A 25 -10.14 15.17 -5.76
C HIS A 25 -9.39 15.98 -4.70
N PRO A 26 -9.19 17.31 -4.91
CA PRO A 26 -8.41 18.12 -3.97
C PRO A 26 -8.99 18.12 -2.55
N GLN A 27 -10.31 17.93 -2.40
CA GLN A 27 -10.99 17.85 -1.11
C GLN A 27 -11.26 16.44 -0.65
N GLY A 28 -10.82 15.44 -1.41
CA GLY A 28 -10.97 14.04 -1.05
C GLY A 28 -10.19 13.69 0.21
N GLN A 29 -10.62 12.65 0.91
CA GLN A 29 -9.98 12.22 2.16
C GLN A 29 -9.40 10.82 2.03
N ILE A 30 -8.23 10.64 2.59
CA ILE A 30 -7.59 9.33 2.77
C ILE A 30 -7.43 9.16 4.27
N LEU A 31 -8.16 8.23 4.85
CA LEU A 31 -8.14 7.96 6.29
C LEU A 31 -7.58 6.58 6.54
N THR A 32 -6.76 6.44 7.58
CA THR A 32 -6.22 5.15 7.98
C THR A 32 -6.60 4.82 9.41
N GLN A 33 -6.73 3.55 9.69
CA GLN A 33 -7.06 3.04 11.01
C GLN A 33 -6.32 1.74 11.26
N ILE A 34 -5.77 1.59 12.46
CA ILE A 34 -5.22 0.32 12.91
C ILE A 34 -6.39 -0.57 13.32
N MET A 35 -6.56 -1.69 12.64
CA MET A 35 -7.62 -2.65 12.91
C MET A 35 -7.21 -3.73 13.88
N ALA A 36 -5.92 -4.08 13.90
CA ALA A 36 -5.36 -5.06 14.83
C ALA A 36 -3.87 -4.78 15.00
N ASN A 37 -3.38 -4.99 16.20
CA ASN A 37 -1.96 -4.82 16.52
C ASN A 37 -1.62 -5.74 17.69
N ALA A 38 -1.09 -6.91 17.40
CA ALA A 38 -0.75 -7.92 18.41
C ALA A 38 0.39 -8.81 17.91
N ASP A 39 1.26 -9.22 18.82
CA ASP A 39 2.34 -10.17 18.56
C ASP A 39 3.26 -9.75 17.39
N GLY A 40 3.54 -8.45 17.30
CA GLY A 40 4.37 -7.89 16.23
C GLY A 40 3.70 -7.84 14.87
N GLN A 41 2.40 -8.11 14.80
CA GLN A 41 1.62 -8.04 13.56
C GLN A 41 0.69 -6.84 13.61
N ILE A 42 0.59 -6.11 12.51
CA ILE A 42 -0.29 -4.96 12.39
C ILE A 42 -1.14 -5.06 11.13
N LEU A 43 -2.42 -4.75 11.27
CA LEU A 43 -3.38 -4.66 10.17
C LEU A 43 -3.90 -3.25 10.10
N PHE A 44 -3.69 -2.60 8.95
CA PHE A 44 -4.25 -1.29 8.64
C PHE A 44 -5.43 -1.40 7.70
N GLN A 45 -6.40 -0.53 7.89
CA GLN A 45 -7.43 -0.22 6.92
C GLN A 45 -7.25 1.20 6.44
N ALA A 46 -7.32 1.42 5.13
CA ALA A 46 -7.42 2.74 4.54
C ALA A 46 -8.81 2.92 3.94
N LYS A 47 -9.36 4.12 4.08
CA LYS A 47 -10.66 4.51 3.53
C LYS A 47 -10.48 5.70 2.62
N ILE A 48 -11.10 5.65 1.45
CA ILE A 48 -11.12 6.77 0.51
C ILE A 48 -12.52 7.37 0.53
N ILE A 49 -12.58 8.68 0.79
CA ILE A 49 -13.83 9.42 0.88
C ILE A 49 -13.81 10.54 -0.15
N VAL A 50 -14.83 10.58 -1.00
CA VAL A 50 -15.00 11.60 -2.02
C VAL A 50 -16.40 12.18 -1.87
N ASP A 51 -16.48 13.51 -1.76
CA ASP A 51 -17.75 14.23 -1.58
C ASP A 51 -18.56 13.69 -0.37
N GLY A 52 -17.85 13.36 0.71
CA GLY A 52 -18.48 12.84 1.93
C GLY A 52 -18.92 11.38 1.86
N VAL A 53 -18.65 10.68 0.76
CA VAL A 53 -19.06 9.30 0.55
C VAL A 53 -17.83 8.39 0.61
N LEU A 54 -17.93 7.29 1.37
CA LEU A 54 -16.92 6.24 1.36
C LEU A 54 -16.98 5.49 0.02
N VAL A 55 -15.93 5.61 -0.78
CA VAL A 55 -15.90 5.05 -2.14
C VAL A 55 -14.99 3.85 -2.30
N ALA A 56 -14.04 3.64 -1.40
CA ALA A 56 -13.15 2.48 -1.45
C ALA A 56 -12.49 2.25 -0.09
N THR A 57 -12.13 0.99 0.15
CA THR A 57 -11.31 0.59 1.29
C THR A 57 -10.18 -0.31 0.80
N GLY A 58 -9.10 -0.34 1.56
CA GLY A 58 -7.99 -1.25 1.33
C GLY A 58 -7.40 -1.68 2.66
N HIS A 59 -6.89 -2.88 2.72
CA HIS A 59 -6.30 -3.44 3.92
C HIS A 59 -4.90 -3.95 3.61
N ALA A 60 -4.01 -3.82 4.57
CA ALA A 60 -2.70 -4.41 4.49
C ALA A 60 -2.23 -4.82 5.88
N TYR A 61 -1.49 -5.89 5.90
CA TYR A 61 -0.93 -6.47 7.10
C TYR A 61 0.58 -6.58 6.93
N GLU A 62 1.31 -6.29 8.01
CA GLU A 62 2.75 -6.50 8.06
C GLU A 62 3.15 -7.08 9.41
N LYS A 63 4.21 -7.88 9.40
CA LYS A 63 4.77 -8.47 10.60
C LYS A 63 6.13 -7.85 10.88
N GLU A 64 6.35 -7.43 12.14
CA GLU A 64 7.64 -6.93 12.58
C GLU A 64 8.72 -8.00 12.35
N GLY A 65 9.84 -7.61 11.75
CA GLY A 65 10.95 -8.51 11.51
C GLY A 65 10.74 -9.51 10.38
N SER A 66 9.61 -9.47 9.65
CA SER A 66 9.38 -10.36 8.51
C SER A 66 10.32 -10.08 7.34
N SER A 67 10.90 -8.88 7.30
CA SER A 67 11.92 -8.48 6.34
C SER A 67 12.85 -7.47 7.00
N PHE A 68 13.97 -7.17 6.36
CA PHE A 68 14.87 -6.11 6.82
C PHE A 68 14.12 -4.77 6.96
N ILE A 69 13.24 -4.46 5.99
CA ILE A 69 12.42 -3.25 6.01
C ILE A 69 11.49 -3.25 7.22
N ASN A 70 10.87 -4.38 7.53
CA ASN A 70 9.88 -4.50 8.60
C ASN A 70 10.48 -4.62 10.01
N LYS A 71 11.80 -4.64 10.16
CA LYS A 71 12.42 -4.56 11.48
C LYS A 71 12.08 -3.27 12.21
N THR A 72 12.02 -2.16 11.48
CA THR A 72 11.81 -0.84 12.06
C THR A 72 10.62 -0.08 11.46
N SER A 73 10.06 -0.57 10.37
CA SER A 73 9.08 0.17 9.57
C SER A 73 7.83 -0.64 9.21
N HIS A 74 7.54 -1.72 9.97
CA HIS A 74 6.38 -2.57 9.65
C HIS A 74 5.05 -1.80 9.76
N VAL A 75 4.95 -0.84 10.68
CA VAL A 75 3.76 -0.01 10.86
C VAL A 75 3.54 0.88 9.63
N GLU A 76 4.57 1.65 9.26
CA GLU A 76 4.50 2.57 8.12
C GLU A 76 4.31 1.84 6.81
N ASN A 77 4.96 0.69 6.63
CA ASN A 77 4.81 -0.13 5.43
C ASN A 77 3.38 -0.68 5.31
N SER A 78 2.79 -1.11 6.42
CA SER A 78 1.39 -1.59 6.44
C SER A 78 0.43 -0.47 6.06
N GLU A 79 0.61 0.72 6.63
CA GLU A 79 -0.22 1.88 6.31
C GLU A 79 -0.11 2.27 4.84
N THR A 80 1.12 2.38 4.32
CA THR A 80 1.36 2.72 2.92
C THR A 80 0.71 1.71 1.98
N SER A 81 0.86 0.43 2.25
CA SER A 81 0.25 -0.63 1.44
C SER A 81 -1.28 -0.57 1.49
N ALA A 82 -1.87 -0.30 2.65
CA ALA A 82 -3.32 -0.15 2.79
C ALA A 82 -3.84 1.02 1.94
N ILE A 83 -3.15 2.17 1.98
CA ILE A 83 -3.50 3.33 1.15
C ILE A 83 -3.41 2.99 -0.33
N GLY A 84 -2.32 2.34 -0.74
CA GLY A 84 -2.13 1.95 -2.13
C GLY A 84 -3.24 1.04 -2.63
N ARG A 85 -3.63 0.04 -1.85
CA ARG A 85 -4.73 -0.86 -2.20
C ARG A 85 -6.07 -0.14 -2.27
N ALA A 86 -6.37 0.73 -1.32
CA ALA A 86 -7.62 1.50 -1.33
C ALA A 86 -7.73 2.39 -2.58
N LEU A 87 -6.65 3.08 -2.95
CA LEU A 87 -6.63 3.90 -4.16
C LEU A 87 -6.71 3.05 -5.42
N GLY A 88 -6.09 1.89 -5.44
CA GLY A 88 -6.22 0.92 -6.53
C GLY A 88 -7.65 0.43 -6.68
N MET A 89 -8.32 0.11 -5.57
CA MET A 89 -9.72 -0.30 -5.58
C MET A 89 -10.65 0.81 -6.07
N TYR A 90 -10.30 2.07 -5.81
CA TYR A 90 -11.02 3.22 -6.35
C TYR A 90 -10.80 3.39 -7.86
N GLY A 91 -9.76 2.77 -8.41
CA GLY A 91 -9.49 2.78 -9.83
C GLY A 91 -8.28 3.60 -10.26
N ILE A 92 -7.45 4.03 -9.34
CA ILE A 92 -6.27 4.85 -9.65
C ILE A 92 -5.04 3.96 -9.84
N GLY A 93 -4.41 4.07 -11.02
CA GLY A 93 -3.13 3.40 -11.29
C GLY A 93 -3.23 1.89 -11.38
N ILE A 94 -4.33 1.35 -11.90
CA ILE A 94 -4.58 -0.10 -11.98
C ILE A 94 -4.36 -0.70 -13.36
N ASP A 95 -3.91 0.08 -14.33
CA ASP A 95 -3.67 -0.41 -15.69
C ASP A 95 -2.61 -1.51 -15.73
N THR A 96 -1.68 -1.48 -14.79
CA THR A 96 -0.60 -2.46 -14.69
C THR A 96 -0.88 -3.55 -13.67
N SER A 97 -1.43 -3.17 -12.51
CA SER A 97 -1.68 -4.09 -11.40
C SER A 97 -2.49 -3.38 -10.31
N LEU A 98 -3.30 -4.13 -9.56
CA LEU A 98 -3.89 -3.63 -8.32
C LEU A 98 -2.81 -3.40 -7.27
N ALA A 99 -1.86 -4.33 -7.14
CA ALA A 99 -0.74 -4.18 -6.22
C ALA A 99 0.14 -3.01 -6.63
N SER A 100 0.55 -2.17 -5.68
CA SER A 100 1.48 -1.07 -5.91
C SER A 100 2.92 -1.57 -6.02
N ALA A 101 3.81 -0.72 -6.56
CA ALA A 101 5.24 -1.00 -6.57
C ALA A 101 5.78 -1.22 -5.15
N ASP A 102 5.29 -0.44 -4.18
CA ASP A 102 5.69 -0.55 -2.77
C ASP A 102 5.35 -1.94 -2.20
N GLU A 103 4.12 -2.41 -2.44
CA GLU A 103 3.65 -3.72 -1.99
C GLU A 103 4.45 -4.86 -2.61
N VAL A 104 4.68 -4.78 -3.92
CA VAL A 104 5.43 -5.82 -4.66
C VAL A 104 6.91 -5.83 -4.25
N ALA A 105 7.53 -4.66 -4.11
CA ALA A 105 8.92 -4.56 -3.68
C ALA A 105 9.12 -5.19 -2.29
N ASN A 106 8.19 -4.93 -1.36
CA ASN A 106 8.24 -5.51 -0.02
C ASN A 106 8.06 -7.04 -0.06
N ALA A 107 7.11 -7.53 -0.85
CA ALA A 107 6.88 -8.97 -1.02
C ALA A 107 8.10 -9.68 -1.60
N VAL A 108 8.74 -9.10 -2.61
CA VAL A 108 9.96 -9.65 -3.23
C VAL A 108 11.10 -9.70 -2.20
N THR A 109 11.26 -8.64 -1.40
CA THR A 109 12.27 -8.59 -0.34
C THR A 109 12.03 -9.69 0.69
N GLN A 110 10.79 -9.89 1.14
CA GLN A 110 10.44 -10.96 2.08
C GLN A 110 10.75 -12.34 1.51
N GLN A 111 10.38 -12.60 0.25
CA GLN A 111 10.66 -13.86 -0.41
C GLN A 111 12.15 -14.15 -0.50
N LYS A 112 12.96 -13.16 -0.81
CA LYS A 112 14.43 -13.30 -0.86
C LYS A 112 15.02 -13.64 0.51
N GLU A 113 14.51 -13.03 1.57
CA GLU A 113 14.96 -13.28 2.93
C GLU A 113 14.58 -14.68 3.40
N ASP A 114 13.38 -15.16 3.02
CA ASP A 114 12.91 -16.51 3.36
C ASP A 114 13.79 -17.60 2.73
N PHE A 115 14.43 -17.34 1.61
CA PHE A 115 15.34 -18.26 0.94
C PHE A 115 16.79 -18.18 1.42
N LYS A 116 17.12 -17.25 2.30
CA LYS A 116 18.45 -17.17 2.92
C LYS A 116 18.48 -18.05 4.17
N LEU A 117 19.06 -19.20 4.01
CA LEU A 117 19.29 -20.12 5.13
C LEU A 117 20.66 -19.92 5.74
#